data_89549133273a2393d810295ac57d4a55
#
_entry.id   89549133273a2393d810295ac57d4a55
#
_cell.length_a   1.000
_cell.length_b   1.000
_cell.length_c   1.000
_cell.angle_alpha   90.00
_cell.angle_beta   90.00
_cell.angle_gamma   90.00
#
_symmetry.space_group_name_H-M   'P 1'
#
loop_
_entity.id
_entity.type
_entity.pdbx_description
1 polymer ?
#
loop_
_entity_poly.entity_id
_entity_poly.type
_entity_poly.pdbx_seq_one_letter_code
_entity_poly.pdbx_strand_id
1 'polypeptide(L)'
;MPERLLLCTDLDRTLIPNGPQPESPGAREIFAALVKDTRVVLAYVTGRHRQLVEEAVEQYGLPQPDFVIGDVGTTIYRIERSGNWRLDTSWDKQIGSDWNDMSNRDLQGLLSDIGTLRLQETHKQNSRKLSYYHALGSDRGAISSAIETRLQSQGIKARLV
;
A
#
# COMPACT_ATOMS: atom_id res chain seq x y z
N MET A 1 14.29 -28.60 -9.42
CA MET A 1 14.71 -27.24 -8.97
C MET A 1 14.42 -27.16 -7.49
N PRO A 2 15.28 -26.53 -6.66
CA PRO A 2 14.93 -26.33 -5.27
C PRO A 2 13.63 -25.51 -5.20
N GLU A 3 12.72 -25.94 -4.33
CA GLU A 3 11.46 -25.22 -4.10
C GLU A 3 11.77 -23.83 -3.57
N ARG A 4 11.16 -22.79 -4.13
CA ARG A 4 11.23 -21.41 -3.63
C ARG A 4 10.01 -21.11 -2.79
N LEU A 5 10.19 -20.41 -1.70
CA LEU A 5 9.14 -19.93 -0.82
C LEU A 5 8.96 -18.43 -1.03
N LEU A 6 7.76 -17.98 -1.34
CA LEU A 6 7.37 -16.58 -1.25
C LEU A 6 6.82 -16.29 0.14
N LEU A 7 7.51 -15.44 0.90
CA LEU A 7 7.08 -14.99 2.21
C LEU A 7 6.52 -13.57 2.09
N CYS A 8 5.22 -13.44 2.21
CA CYS A 8 4.52 -12.15 2.24
C CYS A 8 4.21 -11.77 3.69
N THR A 9 4.56 -10.57 4.11
CA THR A 9 4.25 -10.09 5.46
C THR A 9 3.88 -8.61 5.43
N ASP A 10 2.98 -8.23 6.34
CA ASP A 10 2.70 -6.84 6.63
C ASP A 10 3.77 -6.24 7.55
N LEU A 11 3.84 -4.92 7.62
CA LEU A 11 4.76 -4.19 8.48
C LEU A 11 4.10 -3.79 9.81
N ASP A 12 3.06 -2.99 9.75
CA ASP A 12 2.47 -2.35 10.93
C ASP A 12 1.74 -3.35 11.82
N ARG A 13 2.12 -3.44 13.10
CA ARG A 13 1.60 -4.41 14.08
C ARG A 13 1.86 -5.89 13.70
N THR A 14 2.77 -6.12 12.76
CA THR A 14 3.20 -7.45 12.35
C THR A 14 4.71 -7.60 12.53
N LEU A 15 5.53 -6.91 11.73
CA LEU A 15 6.98 -6.90 11.88
C LEU A 15 7.49 -5.74 12.73
N ILE A 16 6.73 -4.66 12.80
CA ILE A 16 7.08 -3.47 13.58
C ILE A 16 5.97 -3.12 14.55
N PRO A 17 6.31 -2.69 15.77
CA PRO A 17 5.32 -2.22 16.72
C PRO A 17 4.74 -0.89 16.21
N ASN A 18 3.44 -0.81 16.09
CA ASN A 18 2.74 0.43 15.82
C ASN A 18 1.74 0.67 16.97
N GLY A 19 2.30 1.02 18.13
CA GLY A 19 1.55 1.19 19.37
C GLY A 19 2.34 0.79 20.62
N PRO A 20 1.71 0.78 21.79
CA PRO A 20 2.37 0.53 23.08
C PRO A 20 2.72 -0.95 23.34
N GLN A 21 2.40 -1.85 22.44
CA GLN A 21 2.66 -3.29 22.64
C GLN A 21 4.16 -3.58 22.50
N PRO A 22 4.77 -4.29 23.48
CA PRO A 22 6.17 -4.68 23.36
C PRO A 22 6.36 -5.72 22.27
N GLU A 23 7.51 -5.67 21.61
CA GLU A 23 7.92 -6.73 20.69
C GLU A 23 8.26 -8.02 21.43
N SER A 24 8.03 -9.15 20.78
CA SER A 24 8.51 -10.44 21.30
C SER A 24 10.05 -10.47 21.22
N PRO A 25 10.75 -10.79 22.32
CA PRO A 25 12.22 -10.86 22.32
C PRO A 25 12.74 -11.80 21.23
N GLY A 26 13.73 -11.36 20.46
CA GLY A 26 14.38 -12.15 19.41
C GLY A 26 13.56 -12.37 18.15
N ALA A 27 12.34 -11.84 18.03
CA ALA A 27 11.47 -12.09 16.88
C ALA A 27 12.09 -11.56 15.57
N ARG A 28 12.69 -10.37 15.58
CA ARG A 28 13.33 -9.79 14.39
C ARG A 28 14.58 -10.54 13.97
N GLU A 29 15.38 -11.01 14.94
CA GLU A 29 16.57 -11.84 14.67
C GLU A 29 16.19 -13.17 14.03
N ILE A 30 15.13 -13.83 14.54
CA ILE A 30 14.60 -15.07 13.97
C ILE A 30 14.10 -14.83 12.55
N PHE A 31 13.32 -13.78 12.34
CA PHE A 31 12.85 -13.39 11.02
C PHE A 31 14.00 -13.10 10.06
N ALA A 32 14.98 -12.30 10.48
CA ALA A 32 16.14 -11.99 9.69
C ALA A 32 16.98 -13.25 9.34
N ALA A 33 17.07 -14.22 10.25
CA ALA A 33 17.73 -15.50 9.97
C ALA A 33 16.97 -16.33 8.94
N LEU A 34 15.64 -16.38 9.03
CA LEU A 34 14.79 -17.12 8.09
C LEU A 34 14.94 -16.60 6.64
N VAL A 35 14.91 -15.28 6.47
CA VAL A 35 14.96 -14.69 5.12
C VAL A 35 16.37 -14.64 4.51
N LYS A 36 17.42 -15.04 5.24
CA LYS A 36 18.75 -15.27 4.67
C LYS A 36 18.85 -16.51 3.79
N ASP A 37 17.88 -17.45 3.92
CA ASP A 37 17.80 -18.60 3.02
C ASP A 37 17.51 -18.12 1.59
N THR A 38 18.41 -18.42 0.66
CA THR A 38 18.31 -17.99 -0.75
C THR A 38 17.08 -18.54 -1.49
N ARG A 39 16.38 -19.49 -0.89
CA ARG A 39 15.12 -20.03 -1.40
C ARG A 39 13.93 -19.13 -1.02
N VAL A 40 14.08 -18.29 -0.02
CA VAL A 40 13.03 -17.35 0.42
C VAL A 40 13.06 -16.11 -0.46
N VAL A 41 11.92 -15.76 -1.00
CA VAL A 41 11.64 -14.48 -1.66
C VAL A 41 10.78 -13.68 -0.70
N LEU A 42 11.29 -12.55 -0.21
CA LEU A 42 10.59 -11.71 0.77
C LEU A 42 9.79 -10.62 0.09
N ALA A 43 8.52 -10.49 0.45
CA ALA A 43 7.66 -9.39 0.02
C ALA A 43 7.03 -8.68 1.23
N TYR A 44 7.18 -7.36 1.32
CA TYR A 44 6.39 -6.55 2.24
C TYR A 44 5.09 -6.11 1.57
N VAL A 45 3.96 -6.33 2.26
CA VAL A 45 2.62 -5.99 1.78
C VAL A 45 2.01 -5.01 2.78
N THR A 46 1.92 -3.73 2.42
CA THR A 46 1.63 -2.68 3.40
C THR A 46 0.79 -1.53 2.81
N GLY A 47 0.10 -0.82 3.69
CA GLY A 47 -0.55 0.45 3.33
C GLY A 47 0.42 1.62 3.14
N ARG A 48 1.68 1.47 3.57
CA ARG A 48 2.70 2.51 3.47
C ARG A 48 3.12 2.76 2.01
N HIS A 49 3.41 4.02 1.69
CA HIS A 49 4.09 4.36 0.44
C HIS A 49 5.60 4.07 0.56
N ARG A 50 6.30 4.07 -0.57
CA ARG A 50 7.71 3.72 -0.69
C ARG A 50 8.60 4.34 0.41
N GLN A 51 8.57 5.66 0.56
CA GLN A 51 9.44 6.36 1.52
C GLN A 51 9.23 5.86 2.96
N LEU A 52 7.97 5.65 3.39
CA LEU A 52 7.67 5.12 4.72
C LEU A 52 8.12 3.66 4.90
N VAL A 53 8.23 2.89 3.82
CA VAL A 53 8.80 1.53 3.88
C VAL A 53 10.31 1.60 4.02
N GLU A 54 10.99 2.47 3.24
CA GLU A 54 12.43 2.69 3.33
C GLU A 54 12.82 3.14 4.75
N GLU A 55 12.10 4.12 5.30
CA GLU A 55 12.28 4.60 6.69
C GLU A 55 12.07 3.47 7.72
N ALA A 56 11.05 2.64 7.54
CA ALA A 56 10.80 1.52 8.45
C ALA A 56 11.89 0.45 8.38
N VAL A 57 12.36 0.12 7.18
CA VAL A 57 13.45 -0.84 7.00
C VAL A 57 14.72 -0.36 7.72
N GLU A 58 15.06 0.92 7.57
CA GLU A 58 16.21 1.53 8.23
C GLU A 58 16.02 1.62 9.74
N GLN A 59 14.92 2.21 10.20
CA GLN A 59 14.64 2.47 11.61
C GLN A 59 14.60 1.20 12.45
N TYR A 60 14.00 0.14 11.91
CA TYR A 60 13.81 -1.13 12.65
C TYR A 60 14.82 -2.21 12.29
N GLY A 61 15.80 -1.91 11.42
CA GLY A 61 16.80 -2.87 10.99
C GLY A 61 16.20 -4.10 10.30
N LEU A 62 15.13 -3.90 9.51
CA LEU A 62 14.46 -5.00 8.83
C LEU A 62 15.29 -5.51 7.64
N PRO A 63 15.19 -6.81 7.30
CA PRO A 63 15.77 -7.32 6.08
C PRO A 63 15.28 -6.56 4.85
N GLN A 64 16.19 -6.36 3.88
CA GLN A 64 15.82 -5.80 2.58
C GLN A 64 14.87 -6.78 1.86
N PRO A 65 13.67 -6.39 1.44
CA PRO A 65 12.78 -7.28 0.73
C PRO A 65 13.16 -7.39 -0.76
N ASP A 66 12.71 -8.45 -1.43
CA ASP A 66 12.79 -8.57 -2.89
C ASP A 66 11.68 -7.78 -3.57
N PHE A 67 10.51 -7.67 -2.90
CA PHE A 67 9.36 -6.95 -3.40
C PHE A 67 8.69 -6.12 -2.29
N VAL A 68 8.10 -5.01 -2.70
CA VAL A 68 7.18 -4.23 -1.86
C VAL A 68 5.88 -4.01 -2.62
N ILE A 69 4.79 -4.48 -2.04
CA ILE A 69 3.43 -4.16 -2.44
C ILE A 69 2.96 -3.05 -1.50
N GLY A 70 3.07 -1.83 -1.96
CA GLY A 70 2.80 -0.63 -1.16
C GLY A 70 1.49 0.06 -1.52
N ASP A 71 1.22 1.18 -0.82
CA ASP A 71 0.09 2.05 -1.12
C ASP A 71 -1.25 1.30 -1.18
N VAL A 72 -1.48 0.40 -0.21
CA VAL A 72 -2.69 -0.47 -0.16
C VAL A 72 -2.84 -1.35 -1.40
N GLY A 73 -1.72 -1.80 -1.98
CA GLY A 73 -1.72 -2.70 -3.15
C GLY A 73 -1.73 -1.98 -4.50
N THR A 74 -1.68 -0.65 -4.52
CA THR A 74 -1.70 0.10 -5.80
C THR A 74 -0.32 0.26 -6.43
N THR A 75 0.76 -0.03 -5.71
CA THR A 75 2.12 -0.02 -6.22
C THR A 75 2.82 -1.34 -5.94
N ILE A 76 3.56 -1.86 -6.92
CA ILE A 76 4.47 -2.99 -6.74
C ILE A 76 5.87 -2.53 -7.13
N TYR A 77 6.81 -2.70 -6.21
CA TYR A 77 8.22 -2.46 -6.45
C TYR A 77 9.00 -3.76 -6.39
N ARG A 78 9.90 -3.95 -7.31
CA ARG A 78 10.98 -4.93 -7.23
C ARG A 78 12.23 -4.22 -6.73
N ILE A 79 12.89 -4.78 -5.71
CA ILE A 79 14.12 -4.24 -5.18
C ILE A 79 15.29 -5.02 -5.79
N GLU A 80 16.20 -4.32 -6.46
CA GLU A 80 17.38 -4.91 -7.05
C GLU A 80 18.46 -5.14 -5.98
N ARG A 81 19.41 -6.01 -6.25
CA ARG A 81 20.54 -6.26 -5.33
C ARG A 81 21.38 -5.01 -5.04
N SER A 82 21.35 -4.03 -5.92
CA SER A 82 21.95 -2.70 -5.75
C SER A 82 21.21 -1.82 -4.72
N GLY A 83 20.04 -2.24 -4.25
CA GLY A 83 19.13 -1.44 -3.43
C GLY A 83 18.18 -0.53 -4.22
N ASN A 84 18.25 -0.54 -5.56
CA ASN A 84 17.38 0.27 -6.39
C ASN A 84 15.95 -0.28 -6.42
N TRP A 85 14.99 0.61 -6.28
CA TRP A 85 13.55 0.30 -6.35
C TRP A 85 13.03 0.50 -7.75
N ARG A 86 12.54 -0.56 -8.36
CA ARG A 86 11.97 -0.56 -9.70
C ARG A 86 10.46 -0.76 -9.63
N LEU A 87 9.70 0.26 -10.03
CA LEU A 87 8.24 0.18 -10.11
C LEU A 87 7.81 -0.80 -11.20
N ASP A 88 6.85 -1.67 -10.89
CA ASP A 88 6.19 -2.53 -11.87
C ASP A 88 5.11 -1.74 -12.62
N THR A 89 5.46 -1.26 -13.80
CA THR A 89 4.53 -0.51 -14.65
C THR A 89 3.47 -1.39 -15.31
N SER A 90 3.66 -2.72 -15.35
CA SER A 90 2.65 -3.64 -15.86
C SER A 90 1.47 -3.74 -14.90
N TRP A 91 1.74 -3.72 -13.60
CA TRP A 91 0.73 -3.67 -12.57
C TRP A 91 -0.10 -2.36 -12.63
N ASP A 92 0.56 -1.21 -12.74
CA ASP A 92 -0.14 0.09 -12.89
C ASP A 92 -1.08 0.10 -14.09
N LYS A 93 -0.65 -0.46 -15.23
CA LYS A 93 -1.52 -0.60 -16.41
C LYS A 93 -2.70 -1.54 -16.16
N GLN A 94 -2.45 -2.67 -15.48
CA GLN A 94 -3.49 -3.65 -15.18
C GLN A 94 -4.58 -3.06 -14.31
N ILE A 95 -4.23 -2.42 -13.19
CA ILE A 95 -5.22 -1.79 -12.30
C ILE A 95 -5.81 -0.51 -12.89
N GLY A 96 -5.12 0.12 -13.85
CA GLY A 96 -5.63 1.27 -14.59
C GLY A 96 -6.89 0.98 -15.38
N SER A 97 -7.03 -0.23 -15.92
CA SER A 97 -8.24 -0.65 -16.62
C SER A 97 -9.47 -0.69 -15.71
N ASP A 98 -9.30 -0.93 -14.41
CA ASP A 98 -10.39 -0.93 -13.44
C ASP A 98 -10.92 0.49 -13.15
N TRP A 99 -10.13 1.51 -13.45
CA TRP A 99 -10.52 2.90 -13.36
C TRP A 99 -11.10 3.47 -14.68
N ASN A 100 -11.35 2.62 -15.66
CA ASN A 100 -11.87 3.01 -16.97
C ASN A 100 -11.02 4.13 -17.60
N ASP A 101 -9.69 3.99 -17.49
CA ASP A 101 -8.66 4.94 -17.92
C ASP A 101 -8.74 6.35 -17.30
N MET A 102 -9.59 6.55 -16.32
CA MET A 102 -9.64 7.82 -15.57
C MET A 102 -8.38 8.03 -14.74
N SER A 103 -7.92 9.25 -14.71
CA SER A 103 -6.79 9.66 -13.87
C SER A 103 -7.25 9.92 -12.43
N ASN A 104 -6.28 10.00 -11.50
CA ASN A 104 -6.51 10.46 -10.14
C ASN A 104 -7.22 11.84 -10.11
N ARG A 105 -6.86 12.75 -11.03
CA ARG A 105 -7.46 14.07 -11.14
C ARG A 105 -8.93 14.01 -11.58
N ASP A 106 -9.27 13.12 -12.48
CA ASP A 106 -10.66 12.94 -12.93
C ASP A 106 -11.54 12.44 -11.78
N LEU A 107 -11.00 11.49 -10.99
CA LEU A 107 -11.70 11.01 -9.79
C LEU A 107 -11.83 12.09 -8.72
N GLN A 108 -10.84 12.95 -8.55
CA GLN A 108 -10.98 14.12 -7.66
C GLN A 108 -12.13 15.01 -8.10
N GLY A 109 -12.24 15.27 -9.39
CA GLY A 109 -13.37 16.02 -9.97
C GLY A 109 -14.72 15.34 -9.70
N LEU A 110 -14.79 14.03 -9.92
CA LEU A 110 -16.00 13.21 -9.69
C LEU A 110 -16.50 13.24 -8.24
N LEU A 111 -15.59 13.38 -7.28
CA LEU A 111 -15.88 13.37 -5.84
C LEU A 111 -15.93 14.75 -5.21
N SER A 112 -15.72 15.83 -5.97
CA SER A 112 -15.50 17.18 -5.48
C SER A 112 -16.71 17.81 -4.77
N ASP A 113 -17.92 17.35 -5.09
CA ASP A 113 -19.17 17.82 -4.49
C ASP A 113 -19.54 17.12 -3.17
N ILE A 114 -18.76 16.11 -2.74
CA ILE A 114 -18.93 15.49 -1.42
C ILE A 114 -18.22 16.37 -0.38
N GLY A 115 -18.91 17.40 0.09
CA GLY A 115 -18.34 18.48 0.91
C GLY A 115 -17.72 18.08 2.25
N THR A 116 -17.92 16.83 2.69
CA THR A 116 -17.31 16.27 3.90
C THR A 116 -15.92 15.68 3.66
N LEU A 117 -15.51 15.53 2.40
CA LEU A 117 -14.22 14.98 2.01
C LEU A 117 -13.18 16.10 1.86
N ARG A 118 -12.00 15.91 2.44
CA ARG A 118 -10.84 16.76 2.27
C ARG A 118 -9.67 15.90 1.77
N LEU A 119 -9.14 16.25 0.60
CA LEU A 119 -8.02 15.52 0.01
C LEU A 119 -6.84 15.47 0.99
N GLN A 120 -6.22 14.30 1.12
CA GLN A 120 -4.98 14.15 1.88
C GLN A 120 -3.78 14.72 1.12
N GLU A 121 -2.67 14.86 1.80
CA GLU A 121 -1.43 15.43 1.29
C GLU A 121 -0.93 14.68 0.03
N THR A 122 -0.22 15.38 -0.83
CA THR A 122 0.22 14.86 -2.14
C THR A 122 1.02 13.54 -2.04
N HIS A 123 1.86 13.41 -1.01
CA HIS A 123 2.65 12.18 -0.82
C HIS A 123 1.81 10.95 -0.43
N LYS A 124 0.55 11.16 -0.04
CA LYS A 124 -0.42 10.08 0.22
C LYS A 124 -1.26 9.69 -0.99
N GLN A 125 -1.08 10.38 -2.10
CA GLN A 125 -1.74 10.13 -3.37
C GLN A 125 -0.80 9.39 -4.33
N ASN A 126 -1.35 8.62 -5.28
CA ASN A 126 -0.60 8.13 -6.43
C ASN A 126 -1.54 8.00 -7.65
N SER A 127 -1.03 7.46 -8.77
CA SER A 127 -1.80 7.31 -10.01
C SER A 127 -3.09 6.50 -9.84
N ARG A 128 -3.11 5.56 -8.88
CA ARG A 128 -4.21 4.59 -8.67
C ARG A 128 -4.72 4.57 -7.22
N LYS A 129 -4.38 5.60 -6.46
CA LYS A 129 -4.84 5.75 -5.07
C LYS A 129 -5.28 7.18 -4.84
N LEU A 130 -6.49 7.32 -4.31
CA LEU A 130 -7.07 8.59 -3.93
C LEU A 130 -7.43 8.55 -2.45
N SER A 131 -6.79 9.38 -1.65
CA SER A 131 -6.93 9.39 -0.20
C SER A 131 -7.57 10.66 0.30
N TYR A 132 -8.60 10.53 1.13
CA TYR A 132 -9.32 11.64 1.74
C TYR A 132 -9.35 11.52 3.26
N TYR A 133 -9.44 12.66 3.92
CA TYR A 133 -9.96 12.79 5.27
C TYR A 133 -11.47 13.03 5.20
N HIS A 134 -12.21 12.59 6.19
CA HIS A 134 -13.57 13.03 6.44
C HIS A 134 -13.69 13.56 7.88
N ALA A 135 -14.66 14.44 8.14
CA ALA A 135 -14.84 15.02 9.45
C ALA A 135 -15.23 13.93 10.48
N LEU A 136 -14.70 14.04 11.69
CA LEU A 136 -15.13 13.19 12.81
C LEU A 136 -16.62 13.42 13.08
N GLY A 137 -17.38 12.34 13.22
CA GLY A 137 -18.83 12.39 13.41
C GLY A 137 -19.64 12.43 12.11
N SER A 138 -19.03 12.49 10.92
CA SER A 138 -19.75 12.31 9.66
C SER A 138 -20.31 10.89 9.55
N ASP A 139 -21.43 10.75 8.89
CA ASP A 139 -22.00 9.45 8.54
C ASP A 139 -21.13 8.74 7.49
N ARG A 140 -20.26 7.85 7.97
CA ARG A 140 -19.37 7.06 7.13
C ARG A 140 -20.12 6.23 6.09
N GLY A 141 -21.28 5.67 6.47
CA GLY A 141 -22.09 4.86 5.57
C GLY A 141 -22.64 5.69 4.41
N ALA A 142 -23.18 6.86 4.70
CA ALA A 142 -23.67 7.77 3.68
C ALA A 142 -22.55 8.26 2.74
N ILE A 143 -21.37 8.57 3.27
CA ILE A 143 -20.20 8.98 2.48
C ILE A 143 -19.77 7.84 1.56
N SER A 144 -19.58 6.63 2.09
CA SER A 144 -19.19 5.45 1.31
C SER A 144 -20.18 5.17 0.19
N SER A 145 -21.48 5.18 0.50
CA SER A 145 -22.54 4.96 -0.49
C SER A 145 -22.55 6.03 -1.59
N ALA A 146 -22.31 7.29 -1.23
CA ALA A 146 -22.21 8.37 -2.20
C ALA A 146 -21.01 8.21 -3.14
N ILE A 147 -19.85 7.80 -2.61
CA ILE A 147 -18.66 7.53 -3.41
C ILE A 147 -18.91 6.34 -4.34
N GLU A 148 -19.37 5.22 -3.81
CA GLU A 148 -19.64 4.00 -4.58
C GLU A 148 -20.62 4.25 -5.73
N THR A 149 -21.71 5.00 -5.49
CA THR A 149 -22.67 5.37 -6.52
C THR A 149 -22.02 6.14 -7.66
N ARG A 150 -21.12 7.10 -7.36
CA ARG A 150 -20.41 7.87 -8.39
C ARG A 150 -19.45 7.01 -9.18
N LEU A 151 -18.66 6.17 -8.48
CA LEU A 151 -17.71 5.27 -9.14
C LEU A 151 -18.44 4.29 -10.07
N GLN A 152 -19.53 3.69 -9.60
CA GLN A 152 -20.36 2.79 -10.42
C GLN A 152 -20.96 3.47 -11.64
N SER A 153 -21.43 4.71 -11.51
CA SER A 153 -21.98 5.48 -12.65
C SER A 153 -20.98 5.71 -13.77
N GLN A 154 -19.68 5.66 -13.46
CA GLN A 154 -18.58 5.78 -14.41
C GLN A 154 -17.93 4.43 -14.79
N GLY A 155 -18.52 3.31 -14.36
CA GLY A 155 -17.97 1.98 -14.61
C GLY A 155 -16.64 1.70 -13.91
N ILE A 156 -16.30 2.47 -12.87
CA ILE A 156 -15.05 2.35 -12.14
C ILE A 156 -15.15 1.23 -11.11
N LYS A 157 -14.17 0.32 -11.14
CA LYS A 157 -14.00 -0.75 -10.17
C LYS A 157 -12.92 -0.33 -9.17
N ALA A 158 -13.30 0.42 -8.16
CA ALA A 158 -12.43 0.78 -7.05
C ALA A 158 -12.97 0.23 -5.73
N ARG A 159 -12.05 0.00 -4.77
CA ARG A 159 -12.40 -0.45 -3.43
C ARG A 159 -12.15 0.68 -2.43
N LEU A 160 -13.13 0.89 -1.56
CA LEU A 160 -12.95 1.74 -0.38
C LEU A 160 -12.28 0.95 0.76
N VAL A 161 -11.30 1.51 1.42
CA VAL A 161 -10.52 0.91 2.53
C VAL A 161 -10.45 1.86 3.72
#